data_d44d2817e24fe16ad039fce61f60ce02
#
_entry.id   d44d2817e24fe16ad039fce61f60ce02
#
_cell.length_a   1.000
_cell.length_b   1.000
_cell.length_c   1.000
_cell.angle_alpha   90.00
_cell.angle_beta   90.00
_cell.angle_gamma   90.00
#
_symmetry.space_group_name_H-M   'P 1'
#
loop_
_entity.id
_entity.type
_entity.pdbx_description
1 polymer ?
#
loop_
_entity_poly.entity_id
_entity_poly.type
_entity_poly.pdbx_seq_one_letter_code
_entity_poly.pdbx_strand_id
1 'polypeptide(L)'
;MRAIPKTLYPFEGKYLDVHGARMHYLDEGAGEPLVMVHGNPTWSFYYRNLVLALSGQYRCVVPDHIGCGKSDKPGDTHYRYTLESRVNDLEALLDSLKLSSGITLIVHDWGGMIGMAYATRHPERIKRLIVMNTSAFHLPKTKPFPWPLWIVRNTPIGAVLVRGFNAFSGIAARVCCKRTPLSAELRAAYTAPYDSWANRIATLRFVQDIPLRPGDESYKIVSKVEQNAAQFSGLPLLICWGLRDFVFDRHFLQLWEDRFPKAEVHRFEDCGHYVLEDARDEIISLTREFLART
;
A
#
# COMPACT_ATOMS: atom_id res chain seq x y z
N MET A 1 -17.25 -6.29 10.85
CA MET A 1 -16.37 -7.05 9.93
C MET A 1 -16.64 -8.53 10.07
N ARG A 2 -16.79 -9.26 8.96
CA ARG A 2 -16.95 -10.74 8.99
C ARG A 2 -15.66 -11.38 9.50
N ALA A 3 -15.80 -12.49 10.25
CA ALA A 3 -14.64 -13.25 10.70
C ALA A 3 -13.87 -13.84 9.51
N ILE A 4 -12.55 -13.77 9.58
CA ILE A 4 -11.65 -14.37 8.58
C ILE A 4 -11.09 -15.65 9.18
N PRO A 5 -11.09 -16.75 8.44
CA PRO A 5 -10.52 -18.00 8.92
C PRO A 5 -9.07 -17.84 9.38
N LYS A 6 -8.73 -18.39 10.53
CA LYS A 6 -7.34 -18.38 11.03
C LYS A 6 -6.35 -19.08 10.09
N THR A 7 -6.83 -20.00 9.26
CA THR A 7 -6.03 -20.64 8.21
C THR A 7 -5.56 -19.67 7.13
N LEU A 8 -6.33 -18.60 6.86
CA LEU A 8 -5.95 -17.56 5.90
C LEU A 8 -5.21 -16.39 6.55
N TYR A 9 -5.51 -16.09 7.81
CA TYR A 9 -4.94 -14.95 8.52
C TYR A 9 -4.73 -15.30 10.00
N PRO A 10 -3.61 -16.00 10.31
CA PRO A 10 -3.36 -16.55 11.67
C PRO A 10 -2.88 -15.51 12.67
N PHE A 11 -2.82 -14.23 12.30
CA PHE A 11 -2.28 -13.16 13.12
C PHE A 11 -3.35 -12.57 14.03
N GLU A 12 -2.98 -12.29 15.28
CA GLU A 12 -3.86 -11.58 16.22
C GLU A 12 -3.80 -10.07 16.00
N GLY A 13 -2.61 -9.56 15.71
CA GLY A 13 -2.32 -8.14 15.54
C GLY A 13 -2.31 -7.38 16.87
N LYS A 14 -1.89 -6.13 16.79
CA LYS A 14 -1.78 -5.20 17.91
C LYS A 14 -2.51 -3.92 17.57
N TYR A 15 -2.69 -3.06 18.56
CA TYR A 15 -3.33 -1.75 18.38
C TYR A 15 -2.49 -0.65 19.01
N LEU A 16 -2.42 0.47 18.32
CA LEU A 16 -1.84 1.72 18.82
C LEU A 16 -2.88 2.82 18.67
N ASP A 17 -3.01 3.67 19.69
CA ASP A 17 -3.80 4.90 19.56
C ASP A 17 -2.95 5.95 18.82
N VAL A 18 -3.42 6.38 17.66
CA VAL A 18 -2.79 7.40 16.83
C VAL A 18 -3.81 8.50 16.56
N HIS A 19 -3.52 9.71 17.05
CA HIS A 19 -4.36 10.89 16.84
C HIS A 19 -5.85 10.68 17.18
N GLY A 20 -6.14 9.87 18.23
CA GLY A 20 -7.49 9.60 18.70
C GLY A 20 -8.25 8.51 17.93
N ALA A 21 -7.56 7.71 17.11
CA ALA A 21 -8.09 6.53 16.46
C ALA A 21 -7.17 5.33 16.70
N ARG A 22 -7.74 4.13 16.85
CA ARG A 22 -6.94 2.92 17.04
C ARG A 22 -6.49 2.36 15.72
N MET A 23 -5.18 2.37 15.49
CA MET A 23 -4.53 1.72 14.36
C MET A 23 -4.22 0.26 14.71
N HIS A 24 -4.74 -0.67 13.91
CA HIS A 24 -4.32 -2.07 13.94
C HIS A 24 -3.02 -2.24 13.16
N TYR A 25 -2.14 -3.10 13.66
CA TYR A 25 -0.93 -3.49 12.93
C TYR A 25 -0.50 -4.91 13.29
N LEU A 26 0.19 -5.57 12.38
CA LEU A 26 0.96 -6.77 12.66
C LEU A 26 2.37 -6.36 13.09
N ASP A 27 2.94 -7.15 14.01
CA ASP A 27 4.33 -7.04 14.47
C ASP A 27 4.79 -8.45 14.81
N GLU A 28 5.25 -9.16 13.79
CA GLU A 28 5.53 -10.59 13.82
C GLU A 28 7.02 -10.86 13.58
N GLY A 29 7.59 -11.78 14.34
CA GLY A 29 9.00 -12.14 14.24
C GLY A 29 9.94 -11.19 14.99
N ALA A 30 11.23 -11.31 14.69
CA ALA A 30 12.31 -10.49 15.29
C ALA A 30 13.46 -10.31 14.32
N GLY A 31 14.33 -9.34 14.56
CA GLY A 31 15.49 -9.02 13.71
C GLY A 31 15.31 -7.72 12.93
N GLU A 32 15.90 -7.64 11.72
CA GLU A 32 15.80 -6.44 10.88
C GLU A 32 14.34 -6.14 10.52
N PRO A 33 13.90 -4.87 10.60
CA PRO A 33 12.52 -4.51 10.37
C PRO A 33 12.16 -4.46 8.88
N LEU A 34 11.10 -5.18 8.53
CA LEU A 34 10.40 -5.09 7.24
C LEU A 34 9.07 -4.36 7.48
N VAL A 35 8.96 -3.13 7.02
CA VAL A 35 7.75 -2.31 7.12
C VAL A 35 6.99 -2.40 5.81
N MET A 36 5.80 -3.02 5.84
CA MET A 36 4.99 -3.32 4.65
C MET A 36 3.77 -2.40 4.61
N VAL A 37 3.76 -1.45 3.69
CA VAL A 37 2.71 -0.41 3.60
C VAL A 37 1.77 -0.72 2.45
N HIS A 38 0.52 -1.02 2.80
CA HIS A 38 -0.53 -1.36 1.84
C HIS A 38 -1.19 -0.11 1.23
N GLY A 39 -2.05 -0.33 0.25
CA GLY A 39 -2.81 0.73 -0.39
C GLY A 39 -4.33 0.56 -0.31
N ASN A 40 -5.04 1.00 -1.33
CA ASN A 40 -6.51 1.05 -1.40
C ASN A 40 -7.06 0.12 -2.49
N PRO A 41 -7.95 -0.81 -2.20
CA PRO A 41 -8.65 -1.07 -0.92
C PRO A 41 -8.07 -2.26 -0.14
N THR A 42 -6.77 -2.49 -0.27
CA THR A 42 -6.13 -3.57 0.49
C THR A 42 -5.99 -3.21 1.97
N TRP A 43 -5.48 -4.15 2.76
CA TRP A 43 -5.18 -4.02 4.17
C TRP A 43 -4.08 -5.04 4.52
N SER A 44 -3.65 -5.19 5.75
CA SER A 44 -2.55 -6.08 6.13
C SER A 44 -2.68 -7.52 5.61
N PHE A 45 -3.89 -7.95 5.28
CA PHE A 45 -4.16 -9.23 4.62
C PHE A 45 -3.41 -9.41 3.29
N TYR A 46 -3.15 -8.33 2.56
CA TYR A 46 -2.39 -8.39 1.31
C TYR A 46 -0.97 -8.95 1.53
N TYR A 47 -0.36 -8.59 2.63
CA TYR A 47 1.01 -9.01 2.97
C TYR A 47 1.10 -10.31 3.78
N ARG A 48 -0.04 -10.96 4.10
CA ARG A 48 -0.07 -12.15 4.98
C ARG A 48 0.94 -13.24 4.61
N ASN A 49 1.08 -13.51 3.31
CA ASN A 49 1.98 -14.56 2.82
C ASN A 49 3.46 -14.17 2.95
N LEU A 50 3.81 -12.89 2.76
CA LEU A 50 5.16 -12.38 3.02
C LEU A 50 5.47 -12.44 4.52
N VAL A 51 4.54 -12.05 5.38
CA VAL A 51 4.71 -12.14 6.84
C VAL A 51 4.98 -13.59 7.26
N LEU A 52 4.16 -14.54 6.80
CA LEU A 52 4.35 -15.98 7.09
C LEU A 52 5.71 -16.50 6.61
N ALA A 53 6.15 -16.02 5.44
CA ALA A 53 7.39 -16.49 4.84
C ALA A 53 8.65 -15.88 5.48
N LEU A 54 8.56 -14.67 6.06
CA LEU A 54 9.73 -13.88 6.46
C LEU A 54 9.86 -13.69 7.98
N SER A 55 8.77 -13.85 8.76
CA SER A 55 8.78 -13.59 10.21
C SER A 55 9.68 -14.54 11.03
N GLY A 56 10.12 -15.65 10.45
CA GLY A 56 11.12 -16.51 11.07
C GLY A 56 12.53 -15.93 11.15
N GLN A 57 12.82 -14.89 10.36
CA GLN A 57 14.16 -14.28 10.26
C GLN A 57 14.16 -12.76 10.39
N TYR A 58 13.01 -12.12 10.18
CA TYR A 58 12.83 -10.66 10.15
C TYR A 58 11.67 -10.23 11.04
N ARG A 59 11.69 -8.99 11.50
CA ARG A 59 10.55 -8.38 12.17
C ARG A 59 9.63 -7.73 11.15
N CYS A 60 8.47 -8.33 10.90
CA CYS A 60 7.48 -7.88 9.93
C CYS A 60 6.46 -6.94 10.61
N VAL A 61 6.45 -5.66 10.24
CA VAL A 61 5.50 -4.66 10.71
C VAL A 61 4.58 -4.26 9.57
N VAL A 62 3.26 -4.47 9.76
CA VAL A 62 2.26 -4.22 8.70
C VAL A 62 1.09 -3.44 9.29
N PRO A 63 1.05 -2.10 9.17
CA PRO A 63 -0.09 -1.33 9.62
C PRO A 63 -1.32 -1.56 8.74
N ASP A 64 -2.50 -1.47 9.34
CA ASP A 64 -3.74 -1.15 8.62
C ASP A 64 -3.96 0.36 8.76
N HIS A 65 -3.99 1.10 7.65
CA HIS A 65 -4.27 2.54 7.70
C HIS A 65 -5.60 2.83 8.39
N ILE A 66 -5.70 3.97 9.08
CA ILE A 66 -6.98 4.41 9.65
C ILE A 66 -8.04 4.42 8.56
N GLY A 67 -9.16 3.76 8.83
CA GLY A 67 -10.24 3.51 7.87
C GLY A 67 -10.13 2.20 7.08
N CYS A 68 -9.03 1.46 7.20
CA CYS A 68 -8.80 0.19 6.50
C CYS A 68 -8.68 -0.99 7.47
N GLY A 69 -8.78 -2.20 6.94
CA GLY A 69 -8.56 -3.43 7.69
C GLY A 69 -9.28 -3.47 9.02
N LYS A 70 -8.52 -3.79 10.07
CA LYS A 70 -9.03 -3.85 11.45
C LYS A 70 -8.88 -2.55 12.23
N SER A 71 -8.29 -1.49 11.63
CA SER A 71 -8.23 -0.16 12.23
C SER A 71 -9.59 0.49 12.36
N ASP A 72 -9.71 1.45 13.27
CA ASP A 72 -10.91 2.26 13.42
C ASP A 72 -11.24 3.01 12.12
N LYS A 73 -12.53 3.32 11.93
CA LYS A 73 -13.06 3.96 10.72
C LYS A 73 -13.87 5.21 11.09
N PRO A 74 -13.18 6.24 11.65
CA PRO A 74 -13.84 7.46 12.09
C PRO A 74 -14.48 8.22 10.91
N GLY A 75 -15.50 9.01 11.20
CA GLY A 75 -16.06 9.94 10.21
C GLY A 75 -15.12 11.13 9.97
N ASP A 76 -15.38 11.88 8.88
CA ASP A 76 -14.56 13.04 8.45
C ASP A 76 -14.42 14.16 9.50
N THR A 77 -15.31 14.22 10.48
CA THR A 77 -15.23 15.17 11.59
C THR A 77 -14.16 14.81 12.62
N HIS A 78 -13.71 13.56 12.65
CA HIS A 78 -12.76 13.05 13.64
C HIS A 78 -11.41 12.67 13.03
N TYR A 79 -11.35 12.45 11.73
CA TYR A 79 -10.11 12.09 11.05
C TYR A 79 -10.09 12.63 9.61
N ARG A 80 -9.01 13.31 9.25
CA ARG A 80 -8.78 13.78 7.88
C ARG A 80 -8.08 12.70 7.08
N TYR A 81 -8.76 12.19 6.08
CA TYR A 81 -8.26 11.10 5.22
C TYR A 81 -7.32 11.60 4.11
N THR A 82 -6.22 12.27 4.47
CA THR A 82 -5.23 12.82 3.54
C THR A 82 -3.94 12.00 3.54
N LEU A 83 -3.11 12.17 2.51
CA LEU A 83 -1.77 11.58 2.46
C LEU A 83 -0.95 12.00 3.69
N GLU A 84 -1.03 13.28 4.08
CA GLU A 84 -0.30 13.78 5.24
C GLU A 84 -0.68 13.05 6.53
N SER A 85 -1.97 12.88 6.78
CA SER A 85 -2.44 12.16 7.97
C SER A 85 -1.93 10.71 7.98
N ARG A 86 -1.98 10.02 6.84
CA ARG A 86 -1.48 8.64 6.72
C ARG A 86 0.03 8.53 6.93
N VAL A 87 0.79 9.52 6.47
CA VAL A 87 2.23 9.59 6.71
C VAL A 87 2.51 9.81 8.19
N ASN A 88 1.78 10.74 8.83
CA ASN A 88 1.90 11.01 10.27
C ASN A 88 1.55 9.80 11.11
N ASP A 89 0.51 9.05 10.73
CA ASP A 89 0.11 7.82 11.42
C ASP A 89 1.19 6.73 11.30
N LEU A 90 1.77 6.56 10.11
CA LEU A 90 2.89 5.63 9.90
C LEU A 90 4.10 6.03 10.75
N GLU A 91 4.45 7.31 10.77
CA GLU A 91 5.54 7.88 11.56
C GLU A 91 5.31 7.61 13.06
N ALA A 92 4.12 7.91 13.58
CA ALA A 92 3.76 7.65 14.98
C ALA A 92 3.87 6.16 15.34
N LEU A 93 3.43 5.25 14.46
CA LEU A 93 3.60 3.82 14.66
C LEU A 93 5.08 3.43 14.74
N LEU A 94 5.89 3.82 13.76
CA LEU A 94 7.30 3.43 13.70
C LEU A 94 8.11 4.00 14.85
N ASP A 95 7.79 5.22 15.30
CA ASP A 95 8.38 5.84 16.49
C ASP A 95 7.99 5.10 17.77
N SER A 96 6.71 4.71 17.92
CA SER A 96 6.24 3.93 19.07
C SER A 96 6.93 2.56 19.17
N LEU A 97 7.26 1.96 18.02
CA LEU A 97 7.98 0.69 17.91
C LEU A 97 9.50 0.86 18.00
N LYS A 98 9.98 2.10 18.14
CA LYS A 98 11.42 2.48 18.19
C LYS A 98 12.21 2.01 16.96
N LEU A 99 11.59 2.06 15.78
CA LEU A 99 12.21 1.70 14.50
C LEU A 99 12.92 2.94 13.92
N SER A 100 14.13 3.20 14.40
CA SER A 100 14.91 4.38 14.06
C SER A 100 15.97 4.17 12.98
N SER A 101 16.18 2.94 12.52
CA SER A 101 17.18 2.62 11.48
C SER A 101 16.97 1.23 10.89
N GLY A 102 17.64 0.94 9.78
CA GLY A 102 17.70 -0.40 9.18
C GLY A 102 16.38 -0.87 8.53
N ILE A 103 15.43 0.03 8.29
CA ILE A 103 14.11 -0.32 7.76
C ILE A 103 14.23 -0.76 6.29
N THR A 104 13.74 -1.95 5.98
CA THR A 104 13.36 -2.32 4.62
C THR A 104 11.91 -1.92 4.42
N LEU A 105 11.68 -0.95 3.55
CA LEU A 105 10.34 -0.45 3.25
C LEU A 105 9.77 -1.21 2.05
N ILE A 106 8.63 -1.88 2.24
CA ILE A 106 7.93 -2.67 1.21
C ILE A 106 6.61 -1.99 0.92
N VAL A 107 6.39 -1.57 -0.34
CA VAL A 107 5.27 -0.71 -0.70
C VAL A 107 4.46 -1.23 -1.88
N HIS A 108 3.15 -1.05 -1.82
CA HIS A 108 2.21 -1.39 -2.88
C HIS A 108 1.09 -0.36 -2.96
N ASP A 109 0.63 -0.01 -4.15
CA ASP A 109 -0.46 0.94 -4.41
C ASP A 109 -0.23 2.29 -3.68
N TRP A 110 -1.17 2.80 -2.89
CA TRP A 110 -0.98 4.00 -2.07
C TRP A 110 0.16 3.90 -1.05
N GLY A 111 0.55 2.68 -0.70
CA GLY A 111 1.71 2.45 0.15
C GLY A 111 2.99 3.07 -0.38
N GLY A 112 3.14 3.21 -1.70
CA GLY A 112 4.27 3.92 -2.30
C GLY A 112 4.28 5.40 -1.98
N MET A 113 3.15 6.11 -2.14
CA MET A 113 3.06 7.52 -1.78
C MET A 113 3.27 7.74 -0.29
N ILE A 114 2.66 6.91 0.56
CA ILE A 114 2.77 7.02 2.02
C ILE A 114 4.18 6.67 2.48
N GLY A 115 4.70 5.52 2.05
CA GLY A 115 6.02 5.04 2.46
C GLY A 115 7.16 5.93 1.97
N MET A 116 7.12 6.39 0.72
CA MET A 116 8.16 7.28 0.19
C MET A 116 8.07 8.70 0.77
N ALA A 117 6.87 9.18 1.13
CA ALA A 117 6.74 10.44 1.86
C ALA A 117 7.33 10.33 3.27
N TYR A 118 7.08 9.22 3.98
CA TYR A 118 7.76 8.90 5.24
C TYR A 118 9.28 8.81 5.06
N ALA A 119 9.75 8.04 4.08
CA ALA A 119 11.18 7.90 3.79
C ALA A 119 11.84 9.25 3.49
N THR A 120 11.15 10.16 2.79
CA THR A 120 11.67 11.51 2.49
C THR A 120 11.81 12.37 3.75
N ARG A 121 11.04 12.11 4.81
CA ARG A 121 11.20 12.77 6.12
C ARG A 121 12.35 12.18 6.93
N HIS A 122 12.60 10.87 6.77
CA HIS A 122 13.53 10.07 7.57
C HIS A 122 14.44 9.19 6.70
N PRO A 123 15.21 9.76 5.77
CA PRO A 123 16.02 8.97 4.83
C PRO A 123 17.07 8.10 5.55
N GLU A 124 17.55 8.53 6.69
CA GLU A 124 18.53 7.83 7.52
C GLU A 124 17.99 6.53 8.13
N ARG A 125 16.65 6.37 8.19
CA ARG A 125 16.01 5.16 8.73
C ARG A 125 15.92 4.03 7.71
N ILE A 126 16.00 4.36 6.43
CA ILE A 126 15.73 3.42 5.33
C ILE A 126 17.03 2.74 4.88
N LYS A 127 17.03 1.41 4.92
CA LYS A 127 18.14 0.58 4.46
C LYS A 127 17.92 0.06 3.03
N ARG A 128 16.68 -0.33 2.69
CA ARG A 128 16.32 -0.96 1.41
C ARG A 128 14.90 -0.60 1.01
N LEU A 129 14.61 -0.72 -0.28
CA LEU A 129 13.26 -0.55 -0.82
C LEU A 129 12.82 -1.80 -1.60
N ILE A 130 11.58 -2.22 -1.41
CA ILE A 130 10.90 -3.24 -2.24
C ILE A 130 9.59 -2.63 -2.74
N VAL A 131 9.45 -2.53 -4.04
CA VAL A 131 8.39 -1.77 -4.71
C VAL A 131 7.55 -2.71 -5.56
N MET A 132 6.24 -2.69 -5.35
CA MET A 132 5.28 -3.50 -6.09
C MET A 132 4.12 -2.64 -6.59
N ASN A 133 3.87 -2.59 -7.90
CA ASN A 133 2.74 -1.90 -8.54
C ASN A 133 2.21 -0.68 -7.77
N THR A 134 2.94 0.43 -7.81
CA THR A 134 2.68 1.62 -7.00
C THR A 134 3.18 2.90 -7.67
N SER A 135 2.84 4.04 -7.09
CA SER A 135 3.51 5.31 -7.39
C SER A 135 3.95 6.01 -6.11
N ALA A 136 5.06 6.74 -6.22
CA ALA A 136 5.46 7.75 -5.26
C ALA A 136 5.55 9.14 -5.91
N PHE A 137 5.19 9.22 -7.18
CA PHE A 137 5.39 10.36 -8.07
C PHE A 137 4.06 10.81 -8.65
N HIS A 138 4.03 12.01 -9.25
CA HIS A 138 2.84 12.49 -9.94
C HIS A 138 2.46 11.60 -11.12
N LEU A 139 1.18 11.69 -11.51
CA LEU A 139 0.67 10.97 -12.67
C LEU A 139 1.56 11.26 -13.90
N PRO A 140 2.06 10.22 -14.59
CA PRO A 140 2.87 10.41 -15.79
C PRO A 140 2.11 11.23 -16.83
N LYS A 141 2.78 12.23 -17.44
CA LYS A 141 2.16 13.10 -18.46
C LYS A 141 1.63 12.31 -19.68
N THR A 142 2.20 11.15 -19.92
CA THR A 142 1.84 10.23 -21.01
C THR A 142 0.66 9.33 -20.71
N LYS A 143 0.14 9.35 -19.47
CA LYS A 143 -0.97 8.51 -19.03
C LYS A 143 -2.20 9.36 -18.71
N PRO A 144 -3.33 9.16 -19.41
CA PRO A 144 -4.59 9.80 -19.02
C PRO A 144 -5.08 9.23 -17.69
N PHE A 145 -5.67 10.09 -16.87
CA PHE A 145 -6.30 9.63 -15.61
C PHE A 145 -7.53 8.77 -15.93
N PRO A 146 -7.66 7.57 -15.35
CA PRO A 146 -8.75 6.64 -15.68
C PRO A 146 -10.13 7.25 -15.38
N TRP A 147 -11.03 7.30 -16.37
CA TRP A 147 -12.35 7.91 -16.23
C TRP A 147 -13.23 7.31 -15.09
N PRO A 148 -13.16 6.00 -14.76
CA PRO A 148 -13.93 5.50 -13.61
C PRO A 148 -13.44 6.10 -12.29
N LEU A 149 -12.11 6.26 -12.13
CA LEU A 149 -11.53 6.92 -10.95
C LEU A 149 -11.87 8.41 -10.94
N TRP A 150 -11.96 9.05 -12.11
CA TRP A 150 -12.38 10.45 -12.21
C TRP A 150 -13.82 10.65 -11.66
N ILE A 151 -14.75 9.74 -11.99
CA ILE A 151 -16.12 9.77 -11.45
C ILE A 151 -16.10 9.62 -9.92
N VAL A 152 -15.35 8.64 -9.41
CA VAL A 152 -15.25 8.39 -7.97
C VAL A 152 -14.63 9.61 -7.26
N ARG A 153 -13.62 10.22 -7.87
CA ARG A 153 -12.91 11.35 -7.27
C ARG A 153 -13.73 12.64 -7.24
N ASN A 154 -14.48 12.92 -8.30
CA ASN A 154 -14.99 14.27 -8.56
C ASN A 154 -16.52 14.40 -8.50
N THR A 155 -17.27 13.30 -8.27
CA THR A 155 -18.74 13.35 -8.31
C THR A 155 -19.38 12.68 -7.08
N PRO A 156 -20.60 13.16 -6.67
CA PRO A 156 -21.38 12.47 -5.64
C PRO A 156 -21.77 11.03 -6.03
N ILE A 157 -21.93 10.75 -7.32
CA ILE A 157 -22.22 9.40 -7.85
C ILE A 157 -21.12 8.43 -7.43
N GLY A 158 -19.86 8.85 -7.53
CA GLY A 158 -18.73 8.06 -7.06
C GLY A 158 -18.84 7.67 -5.58
N ALA A 159 -19.27 8.61 -4.73
CA ALA A 159 -19.47 8.34 -3.31
C ALA A 159 -20.58 7.30 -3.08
N VAL A 160 -21.69 7.38 -3.82
CA VAL A 160 -22.78 6.40 -3.75
C VAL A 160 -22.32 5.02 -4.21
N LEU A 161 -21.59 4.94 -5.32
CA LEU A 161 -21.07 3.68 -5.84
C LEU A 161 -20.10 3.02 -4.86
N VAL A 162 -19.16 3.78 -4.32
CA VAL A 162 -18.15 3.24 -3.41
C VAL A 162 -18.76 2.89 -2.05
N ARG A 163 -19.45 3.84 -1.42
CA ARG A 163 -19.93 3.65 -0.04
C ARG A 163 -21.26 2.87 0.00
N GLY A 164 -22.18 3.08 -0.96
CA GLY A 164 -23.46 2.38 -1.03
C GLY A 164 -23.33 0.94 -1.50
N PHE A 165 -22.66 0.74 -2.61
CA PHE A 165 -22.61 -0.57 -3.28
C PHE A 165 -21.29 -1.33 -3.11
N ASN A 166 -20.35 -0.79 -2.33
CA ASN A 166 -19.01 -1.38 -2.19
C ASN A 166 -18.30 -1.62 -3.55
N ALA A 167 -18.58 -0.76 -4.52
CA ALA A 167 -18.11 -0.99 -5.89
C ALA A 167 -16.57 -1.02 -5.94
N PHE A 168 -15.87 -0.19 -5.17
CA PHE A 168 -14.41 -0.10 -5.24
C PHE A 168 -13.74 -1.40 -4.77
N SER A 169 -13.95 -1.82 -3.50
CA SER A 169 -13.30 -3.04 -2.99
C SER A 169 -13.87 -4.31 -3.63
N GLY A 170 -15.17 -4.31 -3.96
CA GLY A 170 -15.82 -5.45 -4.60
C GLY A 170 -15.33 -5.70 -6.04
N ILE A 171 -15.09 -4.64 -6.81
CA ILE A 171 -14.53 -4.73 -8.17
C ILE A 171 -13.06 -5.11 -8.07
N ALA A 172 -12.27 -4.42 -7.22
CA ALA A 172 -10.85 -4.70 -7.04
C ALA A 172 -10.59 -6.19 -6.74
N ALA A 173 -11.34 -6.77 -5.81
CA ALA A 173 -11.21 -8.19 -5.46
C ALA A 173 -11.55 -9.16 -6.63
N ARG A 174 -12.14 -8.68 -7.72
CA ARG A 174 -12.49 -9.50 -8.90
C ARG A 174 -11.56 -9.29 -10.09
N VAL A 175 -10.96 -8.09 -10.21
CA VAL A 175 -10.26 -7.71 -11.43
C VAL A 175 -8.75 -7.45 -11.24
N CYS A 176 -8.27 -7.29 -10.00
CA CYS A 176 -6.89 -6.93 -9.73
C CYS A 176 -5.90 -8.10 -9.88
N CYS A 177 -6.35 -9.35 -9.74
CA CYS A 177 -5.57 -10.52 -10.15
C CYS A 177 -5.85 -10.85 -11.62
N LYS A 178 -4.80 -11.24 -12.35
CA LYS A 178 -4.86 -11.53 -13.79
C LYS A 178 -4.40 -12.94 -14.14
N ARG A 179 -3.44 -13.49 -13.40
CA ARG A 179 -2.94 -14.86 -13.59
C ARG A 179 -3.97 -15.88 -13.09
N THR A 180 -4.46 -15.67 -11.88
CA THR A 180 -5.46 -16.54 -11.27
C THR A 180 -6.51 -15.71 -10.51
N PRO A 181 -7.79 -15.78 -10.88
CA PRO A 181 -8.84 -15.08 -10.14
C PRO A 181 -8.85 -15.50 -8.67
N LEU A 182 -9.04 -14.54 -7.76
CA LEU A 182 -9.19 -14.84 -6.34
C LEU A 182 -10.36 -15.77 -6.08
N SER A 183 -10.20 -16.75 -5.19
CA SER A 183 -11.28 -17.60 -4.70
C SER A 183 -12.37 -16.76 -4.01
N ALA A 184 -13.56 -17.34 -3.86
CA ALA A 184 -14.65 -16.67 -3.16
C ALA A 184 -14.27 -16.30 -1.72
N GLU A 185 -13.49 -17.16 -1.06
CA GLU A 185 -13.02 -16.96 0.30
C GLU A 185 -12.02 -15.78 0.38
N LEU A 186 -11.03 -15.71 -0.54
CA LEU A 186 -10.10 -14.60 -0.61
C LEU A 186 -10.80 -13.27 -0.92
N ARG A 187 -11.76 -13.28 -1.86
CA ARG A 187 -12.56 -12.07 -2.15
C ARG A 187 -13.34 -11.62 -0.91
N ALA A 188 -13.92 -12.57 -0.17
CA ALA A 188 -14.62 -12.24 1.08
C ALA A 188 -13.67 -11.65 2.13
N ALA A 189 -12.45 -12.17 2.26
CA ALA A 189 -11.45 -11.64 3.18
C ALA A 189 -11.00 -10.21 2.79
N TYR A 190 -10.73 -9.94 1.51
CA TYR A 190 -10.39 -8.59 1.05
C TYR A 190 -11.50 -7.56 1.29
N THR A 191 -12.76 -7.95 1.16
CA THR A 191 -13.91 -7.06 1.30
C THR A 191 -14.47 -6.99 2.73
N ALA A 192 -14.05 -7.91 3.62
CA ALA A 192 -14.57 -8.02 4.98
C ALA A 192 -14.55 -6.72 5.80
N PRO A 193 -13.50 -5.87 5.73
CA PRO A 193 -13.47 -4.60 6.48
C PRO A 193 -14.47 -3.57 5.99
N TYR A 194 -15.00 -3.70 4.77
CA TYR A 194 -15.79 -2.72 4.04
C TYR A 194 -17.27 -3.11 3.96
N ASP A 195 -17.84 -3.53 5.08
CA ASP A 195 -19.17 -4.17 5.17
C ASP A 195 -20.35 -3.20 5.34
N SER A 196 -20.09 -1.90 5.52
CA SER A 196 -21.12 -0.88 5.67
C SER A 196 -20.79 0.42 4.95
N TRP A 197 -21.76 1.31 4.79
CA TRP A 197 -21.55 2.68 4.29
C TRP A 197 -20.46 3.41 5.07
N ALA A 198 -20.51 3.35 6.41
CA ALA A 198 -19.53 4.01 7.26
C ALA A 198 -18.13 3.44 7.07
N ASN A 199 -18.01 2.10 7.02
CA ASN A 199 -16.72 1.42 6.93
C ASN A 199 -16.03 1.52 5.56
N ARG A 200 -16.68 2.14 4.56
CA ARG A 200 -16.10 2.40 3.22
C ARG A 200 -15.62 3.83 3.03
N ILE A 201 -15.57 4.63 4.11
CA ILE A 201 -15.16 6.04 4.00
C ILE A 201 -13.73 6.17 3.47
N ALA A 202 -12.78 5.41 4.00
CA ALA A 202 -11.39 5.48 3.58
C ALA A 202 -11.20 5.09 2.11
N THR A 203 -11.90 4.06 1.62
CA THR A 203 -11.79 3.63 0.23
C THR A 203 -12.20 4.72 -0.77
N LEU A 204 -13.18 5.54 -0.39
CA LEU A 204 -13.57 6.73 -1.17
C LEU A 204 -12.51 7.84 -1.05
N ARG A 205 -12.10 8.16 0.19
CA ARG A 205 -11.19 9.28 0.46
C ARG A 205 -9.81 9.08 -0.16
N PHE A 206 -9.30 7.86 -0.23
CA PHE A 206 -8.09 7.57 -0.99
C PHE A 206 -8.19 8.03 -2.45
N VAL A 207 -9.29 7.74 -3.12
CA VAL A 207 -9.48 8.17 -4.52
C VAL A 207 -9.64 9.68 -4.63
N GLN A 208 -10.33 10.30 -3.68
CA GLN A 208 -10.54 11.76 -3.66
C GLN A 208 -9.26 12.54 -3.37
N ASP A 209 -8.32 11.95 -2.65
CA ASP A 209 -7.03 12.56 -2.29
C ASP A 209 -5.93 12.37 -3.36
N ILE A 210 -6.21 11.69 -4.50
CA ILE A 210 -5.23 11.54 -5.58
C ILE A 210 -4.79 12.93 -6.10
N PRO A 211 -3.49 13.27 -6.01
CA PRO A 211 -3.00 14.61 -6.35
C PRO A 211 -2.80 14.75 -7.86
N LEU A 212 -3.74 15.37 -8.56
CA LEU A 212 -3.69 15.57 -10.01
C LEU A 212 -3.17 16.96 -10.42
N ARG A 213 -3.30 17.97 -9.57
CA ARG A 213 -2.94 19.36 -9.86
C ARG A 213 -2.45 20.10 -8.60
N PRO A 214 -1.71 21.21 -8.77
CA PRO A 214 -1.07 21.94 -7.65
C PRO A 214 -2.02 22.40 -6.53
N GLY A 215 -3.31 22.55 -6.81
CA GLY A 215 -4.32 22.92 -5.80
C GLY A 215 -4.85 21.75 -4.97
N ASP A 216 -4.52 20.52 -5.31
CA ASP A 216 -4.93 19.34 -4.55
C ASP A 216 -4.08 19.24 -3.27
N GLU A 217 -4.72 18.86 -2.14
CA GLU A 217 -4.10 18.91 -0.81
C GLU A 217 -2.78 18.12 -0.72
N SER A 218 -2.75 16.93 -1.26
CA SER A 218 -1.58 16.04 -1.21
C SER A 218 -0.52 16.30 -2.29
N TYR A 219 -0.76 17.28 -3.21
CA TYR A 219 0.13 17.55 -4.34
C TYR A 219 1.55 17.95 -3.91
N LYS A 220 1.66 18.84 -2.93
CA LYS A 220 2.97 19.33 -2.45
C LYS A 220 3.82 18.22 -1.82
N ILE A 221 3.17 17.25 -1.16
CA ILE A 221 3.87 16.11 -0.54
C ILE A 221 4.48 15.24 -1.63
N VAL A 222 3.72 14.90 -2.66
CA VAL A 222 4.21 14.10 -3.79
C VAL A 222 5.30 14.85 -4.56
N SER A 223 5.15 16.17 -4.77
CA SER A 223 6.22 16.99 -5.37
C SER A 223 7.51 16.96 -4.56
N LYS A 224 7.42 17.00 -3.21
CA LYS A 224 8.58 16.89 -2.35
C LYS A 224 9.26 15.51 -2.46
N VAL A 225 8.48 14.44 -2.54
CA VAL A 225 9.01 13.09 -2.79
C VAL A 225 9.75 13.02 -4.13
N GLU A 226 9.15 13.53 -5.21
CA GLU A 226 9.80 13.57 -6.53
C GLU A 226 11.13 14.33 -6.51
N GLN A 227 11.14 15.52 -5.92
CA GLN A 227 12.34 16.37 -5.83
C GLN A 227 13.47 15.72 -5.04
N ASN A 228 13.14 14.88 -4.07
CA ASN A 228 14.10 14.23 -3.19
C ASN A 228 14.37 12.76 -3.52
N ALA A 229 13.79 12.21 -4.59
CA ALA A 229 13.94 10.80 -4.94
C ALA A 229 15.41 10.36 -5.11
N ALA A 230 16.27 11.26 -5.63
CA ALA A 230 17.69 11.00 -5.85
C ALA A 230 18.46 10.61 -4.57
N GLN A 231 18.01 11.03 -3.38
CA GLN A 231 18.67 10.66 -2.12
C GLN A 231 18.65 9.15 -1.83
N PHE A 232 17.72 8.41 -2.47
CA PHE A 232 17.59 6.96 -2.33
C PHE A 232 18.31 6.18 -3.43
N SER A 233 18.96 6.85 -4.40
CA SER A 233 19.60 6.19 -5.56
C SER A 233 20.74 5.24 -5.20
N GLY A 234 21.30 5.38 -4.00
CA GLY A 234 22.34 4.51 -3.45
C GLY A 234 21.80 3.29 -2.68
N LEU A 235 20.51 3.23 -2.40
CA LEU A 235 19.92 2.12 -1.66
C LEU A 235 19.66 0.91 -2.56
N PRO A 236 19.82 -0.32 -2.05
CA PRO A 236 19.31 -1.50 -2.71
C PRO A 236 17.80 -1.38 -2.95
N LEU A 237 17.38 -1.59 -4.19
CA LEU A 237 15.98 -1.49 -4.60
C LEU A 237 15.57 -2.69 -5.44
N LEU A 238 14.53 -3.40 -5.00
CA LEU A 238 13.86 -4.47 -5.74
C LEU A 238 12.51 -3.97 -6.23
N ILE A 239 12.22 -4.16 -7.52
CA ILE A 239 10.93 -3.84 -8.14
C ILE A 239 10.30 -5.13 -8.65
N CYS A 240 9.10 -5.48 -8.17
CA CYS A 240 8.29 -6.58 -8.65
C CYS A 240 7.00 -6.03 -9.27
N TRP A 241 6.82 -6.19 -10.60
CA TRP A 241 5.77 -5.47 -11.30
C TRP A 241 4.91 -6.34 -12.21
N GLY A 242 3.60 -6.36 -11.95
CA GLY A 242 2.60 -6.98 -12.83
C GLY A 242 2.27 -6.06 -14.01
N LEU A 243 2.57 -6.49 -15.24
CA LEU A 243 2.40 -5.66 -16.43
C LEU A 243 0.94 -5.52 -16.91
N ARG A 244 0.02 -6.34 -16.38
CA ARG A 244 -1.42 -6.23 -16.66
C ARG A 244 -2.16 -5.36 -15.65
N ASP A 245 -1.45 -4.59 -14.84
CA ASP A 245 -2.05 -3.61 -13.96
C ASP A 245 -2.67 -2.47 -14.80
N PHE A 246 -3.96 -2.21 -14.56
CA PHE A 246 -4.70 -1.14 -15.26
C PHE A 246 -4.60 0.22 -14.55
N VAL A 247 -4.09 0.23 -13.30
CA VAL A 247 -3.87 1.45 -12.51
C VAL A 247 -2.42 1.90 -12.64
N PHE A 248 -1.49 1.09 -12.13
CA PHE A 248 -0.04 1.33 -12.18
C PHE A 248 0.57 0.48 -13.29
N ASP A 249 0.38 0.92 -14.52
CA ASP A 249 0.87 0.26 -15.71
C ASP A 249 2.36 0.56 -15.99
N ARG A 250 2.82 0.19 -17.18
CA ARG A 250 4.20 0.41 -17.64
C ARG A 250 4.68 1.87 -17.54
N HIS A 251 3.77 2.87 -17.58
CA HIS A 251 4.18 4.26 -17.48
C HIS A 251 4.66 4.60 -16.06
N PHE A 252 4.07 4.01 -15.05
CA PHE A 252 4.54 4.14 -13.66
C PHE A 252 5.81 3.34 -13.42
N LEU A 253 5.92 2.13 -13.97
CA LEU A 253 7.17 1.35 -13.88
C LEU A 253 8.34 2.14 -14.47
N GLN A 254 8.15 2.76 -15.64
CA GLN A 254 9.17 3.60 -16.28
C GLN A 254 9.62 4.75 -15.38
N LEU A 255 8.69 5.39 -14.64
CA LEU A 255 9.07 6.43 -13.68
C LEU A 255 10.00 5.95 -12.59
N TRP A 256 9.82 4.70 -12.12
CA TRP A 256 10.70 4.08 -11.15
C TRP A 256 12.07 3.74 -11.77
N GLU A 257 12.09 3.14 -12.95
CA GLU A 257 13.32 2.77 -13.67
C GLU A 257 14.18 4.00 -14.03
N ASP A 258 13.55 5.09 -14.48
CA ASP A 258 14.25 6.33 -14.81
C ASP A 258 14.92 6.97 -13.60
N ARG A 259 14.29 6.86 -12.42
CA ARG A 259 14.82 7.46 -11.18
C ARG A 259 15.81 6.54 -10.46
N PHE A 260 15.66 5.23 -10.64
CA PHE A 260 16.47 4.22 -9.98
C PHE A 260 17.06 3.22 -10.98
N PRO A 261 17.99 3.65 -11.84
CA PRO A 261 18.52 2.82 -12.93
C PRO A 261 19.33 1.60 -12.44
N LYS A 262 19.68 1.55 -11.16
CA LYS A 262 20.37 0.42 -10.53
C LYS A 262 19.40 -0.57 -9.85
N ALA A 263 18.10 -0.31 -9.92
CA ALA A 263 17.10 -1.20 -9.32
C ALA A 263 17.12 -2.57 -10.01
N GLU A 264 16.93 -3.61 -9.21
CA GLU A 264 16.63 -4.94 -9.71
C GLU A 264 15.15 -5.01 -10.07
N VAL A 265 14.84 -5.27 -11.34
CA VAL A 265 13.47 -5.21 -11.85
C VAL A 265 13.01 -6.55 -12.38
N HIS A 266 11.95 -7.08 -11.77
CA HIS A 266 11.24 -8.28 -12.21
C HIS A 266 9.85 -7.92 -12.74
N ARG A 267 9.61 -8.24 -14.01
CA ARG A 267 8.37 -7.96 -14.72
C ARG A 267 7.59 -9.26 -14.91
N PHE A 268 6.33 -9.26 -14.46
CA PHE A 268 5.42 -10.39 -14.58
C PHE A 268 4.37 -10.07 -15.65
N GLU A 269 4.56 -10.65 -16.83
CA GLU A 269 3.77 -10.36 -18.03
C GLU A 269 2.28 -10.69 -17.89
N ASP A 270 1.93 -11.65 -17.05
CA ASP A 270 0.58 -12.15 -16.85
C ASP A 270 -0.09 -11.68 -15.55
N CYS A 271 0.64 -10.95 -14.68
CA CYS A 271 0.15 -10.50 -13.39
C CYS A 271 -0.50 -9.11 -13.46
N GLY A 272 -1.50 -8.90 -12.59
CA GLY A 272 -2.22 -7.65 -12.45
C GLY A 272 -1.76 -6.80 -11.27
N HIS A 273 -2.68 -5.96 -10.80
CA HIS A 273 -2.44 -5.04 -9.70
C HIS A 273 -2.11 -5.74 -8.37
N TYR A 274 -2.81 -6.86 -8.06
CA TYR A 274 -2.50 -7.65 -6.87
C TYR A 274 -1.37 -8.64 -7.18
N VAL A 275 -0.20 -8.09 -7.54
CA VAL A 275 0.94 -8.87 -8.01
C VAL A 275 1.41 -9.90 -6.98
N LEU A 276 1.30 -9.60 -5.69
CA LEU A 276 1.64 -10.53 -4.60
C LEU A 276 0.65 -11.69 -4.45
N GLU A 277 -0.57 -11.58 -5.00
CA GLU A 277 -1.49 -12.70 -5.11
C GLU A 277 -1.23 -13.51 -6.39
N ASP A 278 -0.94 -12.85 -7.51
CA ASP A 278 -0.69 -13.48 -8.80
C ASP A 278 0.67 -14.21 -8.85
N ALA A 279 1.73 -13.61 -8.30
CA ALA A 279 3.13 -14.12 -8.34
C ALA A 279 3.69 -14.35 -6.93
N ARG A 280 2.88 -14.87 -6.01
CA ARG A 280 3.20 -14.99 -4.59
C ARG A 280 4.54 -15.66 -4.33
N ASP A 281 4.71 -16.86 -4.84
CA ASP A 281 5.87 -17.70 -4.50
C ASP A 281 7.16 -17.17 -5.14
N GLU A 282 7.05 -16.62 -6.36
CA GLU A 282 8.16 -15.93 -7.03
C GLU A 282 8.60 -14.68 -6.27
N ILE A 283 7.66 -13.84 -5.84
CA ILE A 283 7.99 -12.61 -5.10
C ILE A 283 8.58 -12.94 -3.72
N ILE A 284 8.08 -13.99 -3.05
CA ILE A 284 8.68 -14.46 -1.79
C ILE A 284 10.13 -14.90 -2.01
N SER A 285 10.42 -15.67 -3.06
CA SER A 285 11.79 -16.11 -3.39
C SER A 285 12.70 -14.91 -3.67
N LEU A 286 12.29 -14.05 -4.58
CA LEU A 286 13.02 -12.83 -4.93
C LEU A 286 13.28 -11.93 -3.71
N THR A 287 12.29 -11.78 -2.84
CA THR A 287 12.42 -10.99 -1.61
C THR A 287 13.47 -11.62 -0.68
N ARG A 288 13.45 -12.94 -0.47
CA ARG A 288 14.44 -13.64 0.36
C ARG A 288 15.86 -13.49 -0.21
N GLU A 289 16.02 -13.73 -1.50
CA GLU A 289 17.30 -13.59 -2.19
C GLU A 289 17.85 -12.17 -2.12
N PHE A 290 16.99 -11.17 -2.34
CA PHE A 290 17.36 -9.77 -2.22
C PHE A 290 17.79 -9.39 -0.80
N LEU A 291 17.02 -9.79 0.22
CA LEU A 291 17.34 -9.51 1.62
C LEU A 291 18.63 -10.20 2.09
N ALA A 292 18.91 -11.40 1.60
CA ALA A 292 20.11 -12.16 1.99
C ALA A 292 21.42 -11.57 1.48
N ARG A 293 21.39 -10.79 0.40
CA ARG A 293 22.60 -10.21 -0.24
C ARG A 293 22.79 -8.72 0.02
N THR A 294 21.82 -8.04 0.66
CA THR A 294 21.83 -6.59 0.91
C THR A 294 21.62 -6.27 2.39
#